data_929fa0977b9bf538d5feb7aeb2d5fe49
#
_entry.id   929fa0977b9bf538d5feb7aeb2d5fe49
#
_cell.length_a   1.000
_cell.length_b   1.000
_cell.length_c   1.000
_cell.angle_alpha   90.00
_cell.angle_beta   90.00
_cell.angle_gamma   90.00
#
_symmetry.space_group_name_H-M   'P 1'
#
loop_
_entity.id
_entity.type
_entity.pdbx_description
1 polymer ?
#
loop_
_entity_poly.entity_id
_entity_poly.type
_entity_poly.pdbx_seq_one_letter_code
_entity_poly.pdbx_strand_id
1 'polypeptide(L)'
;MTDADDVILSVAGLRVRDPRDREILHGLDLDVRRGECLALVGESGAGKSLTLRALAGLLPHGFTVSGTMDFEGRTLCAPGAFAAVRGRRILYMAQQAMTAFDPLVRIGVQLGETASAAGLSGSKANEAVSRALRAVGLDPARILRAFPCELSGGMLQRVMTACVLILRPDVILADEPTSALD
;
A
#
# COMPACT_ATOMS: atom_id res chain seq x y z
N MET A 1 2.09 24.66 -21.13
CA MET A 1 1.49 23.37 -21.48
C MET A 1 1.68 22.51 -20.25
N THR A 2 0.73 22.50 -19.35
CA THR A 2 0.72 21.65 -18.14
C THR A 2 0.28 20.28 -18.58
N ASP A 3 1.23 19.35 -18.56
CA ASP A 3 1.05 17.98 -19.05
C ASP A 3 -0.04 17.26 -18.24
N ALA A 4 -1.22 17.11 -18.82
CA ALA A 4 -2.25 16.17 -18.36
C ALA A 4 -1.74 14.70 -18.45
N ASP A 5 -0.67 14.47 -19.23
CA ASP A 5 -0.06 13.14 -19.43
C ASP A 5 0.76 12.64 -18.23
N ASP A 6 0.99 13.46 -17.20
CA ASP A 6 1.83 13.08 -16.04
C ASP A 6 1.04 12.66 -14.80
N VAL A 7 -0.30 12.78 -14.81
CA VAL A 7 -1.16 12.33 -13.71
C VAL A 7 -1.30 10.82 -13.74
N ILE A 8 -0.84 10.16 -12.67
CA ILE A 8 -0.91 8.69 -12.55
C ILE A 8 -2.17 8.23 -11.84
N LEU A 9 -2.66 9.00 -10.88
CA LEU A 9 -3.89 8.73 -10.13
C LEU A 9 -4.70 10.02 -10.05
N SER A 10 -5.94 10.00 -10.55
CA SER A 10 -6.89 11.10 -10.46
C SER A 10 -8.13 10.66 -9.69
N VAL A 11 -8.60 11.50 -8.81
CA VAL A 11 -9.76 11.24 -7.95
C VAL A 11 -10.66 12.46 -7.98
N ALA A 12 -11.94 12.27 -8.29
CA ALA A 12 -12.91 13.35 -8.28
C ALA A 12 -14.18 12.97 -7.51
N GLY A 13 -14.56 13.83 -6.59
CA GLY A 13 -15.77 13.72 -5.78
C GLY A 13 -15.81 12.46 -4.91
N LEU A 14 -14.66 11.97 -4.41
CA LEU A 14 -14.62 10.77 -3.60
C LEU A 14 -15.41 10.93 -2.31
N ARG A 15 -16.46 10.13 -2.16
CA ARG A 15 -17.29 10.06 -0.96
C ARG A 15 -17.27 8.65 -0.42
N VAL A 16 -17.24 8.53 0.90
CA VAL A 16 -17.30 7.23 1.58
C VAL A 16 -18.38 7.32 2.66
N ARG A 17 -19.27 6.31 2.68
CA ARG A 17 -20.30 6.14 3.71
C ARG A 17 -20.05 4.89 4.51
N ASP A 18 -20.32 4.95 5.81
CA ASP A 18 -20.25 3.80 6.71
C ASP A 18 -21.48 2.88 6.55
N PRO A 19 -21.51 1.70 7.21
CA PRO A 19 -22.65 0.79 7.16
C PRO A 19 -23.95 1.35 7.73
N ARG A 20 -23.90 2.51 8.42
CA ARG A 20 -25.07 3.24 8.96
C ARG A 20 -25.48 4.41 8.06
N ASP A 21 -24.98 4.43 6.80
CA ASP A 21 -25.21 5.46 5.80
C ASP A 21 -24.73 6.87 6.21
N ARG A 22 -23.84 6.98 7.20
CA ARG A 22 -23.21 8.27 7.53
C ARG A 22 -22.08 8.54 6.57
N GLU A 23 -22.09 9.71 5.98
CA GLU A 23 -21.01 10.17 5.11
C GLU A 23 -19.78 10.56 5.96
N ILE A 24 -18.63 9.94 5.66
CA ILE A 24 -17.35 10.17 6.37
C ILE A 24 -16.38 10.96 5.50
N LEU A 25 -16.37 10.71 4.19
CA LEU A 25 -15.66 11.54 3.22
C LEU A 25 -16.67 12.27 2.34
N HIS A 26 -16.50 13.59 2.24
CA HIS A 26 -17.50 14.52 1.72
C HIS A 26 -17.17 15.09 0.34
N GLY A 27 -16.57 14.30 -0.54
CA GLY A 27 -16.22 14.72 -1.89
C GLY A 27 -14.80 15.26 -1.96
N LEU A 28 -13.82 14.35 -1.87
CA LEU A 28 -12.41 14.67 -2.01
C LEU A 28 -12.00 14.62 -3.48
N ASP A 29 -11.29 15.66 -3.91
CA ASP A 29 -10.64 15.73 -5.21
C ASP A 29 -9.12 15.75 -4.99
N LEU A 30 -8.38 14.94 -5.73
CA LEU A 30 -6.92 14.97 -5.76
C LEU A 30 -6.37 14.37 -7.04
N ASP A 31 -5.21 14.88 -7.45
CA ASP A 31 -4.39 14.31 -8.52
C ASP A 31 -3.01 14.00 -7.97
N VAL A 32 -2.47 12.86 -8.34
CA VAL A 32 -1.09 12.46 -8.04
C VAL A 32 -0.33 12.32 -9.34
N ARG A 33 0.81 12.99 -9.45
CA ARG A 33 1.68 12.94 -10.62
C ARG A 33 2.80 11.93 -10.43
N ARG A 34 3.41 11.49 -11.52
CA ARG A 34 4.58 10.63 -11.47
C ARG A 34 5.75 11.32 -10.76
N GLY A 35 6.35 10.60 -9.80
CA GLY A 35 7.45 11.13 -8.99
C GLY A 35 7.05 12.18 -7.94
N GLU A 36 5.76 12.47 -7.80
CA GLU A 36 5.24 13.38 -6.78
C GLU A 36 5.03 12.67 -5.43
N CYS A 37 5.23 13.40 -4.35
CA CYS A 37 4.83 13.01 -3.01
C CYS A 37 3.70 13.94 -2.53
N LEU A 38 2.47 13.45 -2.56
CA LEU A 38 1.29 14.16 -2.07
C LEU A 38 1.04 13.82 -0.61
N ALA A 39 1.02 14.82 0.28
CA ALA A 39 0.74 14.63 1.69
C ALA A 39 -0.73 14.96 2.04
N LEU A 40 -1.42 13.99 2.66
CA LEU A 40 -2.73 14.21 3.27
C LEU A 40 -2.55 14.64 4.73
N VAL A 41 -2.87 15.91 5.01
CA VAL A 41 -2.73 16.52 6.34
C VAL A 41 -4.10 16.79 6.94
N GLY A 42 -4.24 16.58 8.25
CA GLY A 42 -5.48 16.81 8.98
C GLY A 42 -5.43 16.21 10.38
N GLU A 43 -6.40 16.57 11.21
CA GLU A 43 -6.52 16.08 12.58
C GLU A 43 -6.71 14.55 12.66
N SER A 44 -6.50 13.98 13.86
CA SER A 44 -6.86 12.58 14.11
C SER A 44 -8.37 12.40 13.90
N GLY A 45 -8.74 11.35 13.18
CA GLY A 45 -10.16 11.11 12.84
C GLY A 45 -10.66 11.84 11.59
N ALA A 46 -9.88 12.70 10.94
CA ALA A 46 -10.26 13.42 9.71
C ALA A 46 -10.46 12.52 8.47
N GLY A 47 -10.34 11.21 8.60
CA GLY A 47 -10.57 10.27 7.48
C GLY A 47 -9.35 9.96 6.63
N LYS A 48 -8.13 10.39 6.99
CA LYS A 48 -6.90 10.15 6.19
C LYS A 48 -6.68 8.68 5.85
N SER A 49 -6.65 7.81 6.85
CA SER A 49 -6.49 6.35 6.65
C SER A 49 -7.65 5.74 5.87
N LEU A 50 -8.87 6.27 6.06
CA LEU A 50 -10.04 5.82 5.31
C LEU A 50 -9.92 6.19 3.83
N THR A 51 -9.42 7.41 3.54
CA THR A 51 -9.12 7.86 2.18
C THR A 51 -8.11 6.92 1.51
N LEU A 52 -6.98 6.66 2.16
CA LEU A 52 -5.95 5.76 1.60
C LEU A 52 -6.49 4.34 1.36
N ARG A 53 -7.32 3.82 2.28
CA ARG A 53 -7.98 2.52 2.10
C ARG A 53 -9.00 2.54 0.97
N ALA A 54 -9.75 3.62 0.79
CA ALA A 54 -10.66 3.78 -0.34
C ALA A 54 -9.89 3.76 -1.66
N LEU A 55 -8.79 4.51 -1.76
CA LEU A 55 -7.90 4.56 -2.93
C LEU A 55 -7.22 3.20 -3.22
N ALA A 56 -7.04 2.36 -2.20
CA ALA A 56 -6.51 1.00 -2.36
C ALA A 56 -7.59 -0.06 -2.64
N GLY A 57 -8.87 0.30 -2.58
CA GLY A 57 -9.98 -0.66 -2.63
C GLY A 57 -9.99 -1.63 -1.43
N LEU A 58 -9.60 -1.13 -0.24
CA LEU A 58 -9.45 -1.91 0.99
C LEU A 58 -10.42 -1.45 2.10
N LEU A 59 -11.54 -0.87 1.73
CA LEU A 59 -12.57 -0.51 2.72
C LEU A 59 -13.16 -1.75 3.36
N PRO A 60 -13.50 -1.68 4.67
CA PRO A 60 -14.19 -2.76 5.34
C PRO A 60 -15.55 -3.06 4.70
N HIS A 61 -16.06 -4.28 4.95
CA HIS A 61 -17.37 -4.68 4.47
C HIS A 61 -18.47 -3.71 4.95
N GLY A 62 -19.42 -3.41 4.06
CA GLY A 62 -20.54 -2.53 4.36
C GLY A 62 -20.28 -1.04 4.12
N PHE A 63 -19.03 -0.63 3.87
CA PHE A 63 -18.75 0.72 3.41
C PHE A 63 -19.10 0.88 1.92
N THR A 64 -19.60 2.05 1.54
CA THR A 64 -19.89 2.37 0.14
C THR A 64 -19.01 3.53 -0.32
N VAL A 65 -18.60 3.48 -1.58
CA VAL A 65 -17.76 4.49 -2.24
C VAL A 65 -18.51 5.04 -3.43
N SER A 66 -18.45 6.36 -3.61
CA SER A 66 -18.91 7.03 -4.82
C SER A 66 -17.88 8.10 -5.24
N GLY A 67 -18.06 8.64 -6.43
CA GLY A 67 -17.07 9.48 -7.09
C GLY A 67 -16.33 8.72 -8.18
N THR A 68 -15.30 9.31 -8.76
CA THR A 68 -14.49 8.69 -9.80
C THR A 68 -13.05 8.55 -9.32
N MET A 69 -12.45 7.42 -9.62
CA MET A 69 -11.01 7.16 -9.46
C MET A 69 -10.48 6.63 -10.78
N ASP A 70 -9.46 7.26 -11.29
CA ASP A 70 -8.78 6.88 -12.52
C ASP A 70 -7.30 6.63 -12.24
N PHE A 71 -6.81 5.50 -12.70
CA PHE A 71 -5.40 5.14 -12.63
C PHE A 71 -4.88 4.88 -14.04
N GLU A 72 -4.07 5.77 -14.57
CA GLU A 72 -3.53 5.72 -15.94
C GLU A 72 -4.61 5.47 -17.00
N GLY A 73 -5.69 6.25 -16.99
CA GLY A 73 -6.79 6.14 -17.94
C GLY A 73 -7.72 4.95 -17.70
N ARG A 74 -7.59 4.26 -16.54
CA ARG A 74 -8.48 3.16 -16.15
C ARG A 74 -9.31 3.54 -14.93
N THR A 75 -10.62 3.55 -15.10
CA THR A 75 -11.53 3.79 -13.98
C THR A 75 -11.53 2.63 -12.99
N LEU A 76 -11.26 2.93 -11.72
CA LEU A 76 -11.18 1.96 -10.62
C LEU A 76 -12.48 1.78 -9.83
N CYS A 77 -13.56 2.47 -10.20
CA CYS A 77 -14.83 2.43 -9.46
C CYS A 77 -15.68 1.18 -9.72
N ALA A 78 -15.33 0.38 -10.74
CA ALA A 78 -16.06 -0.84 -11.06
C ALA A 78 -15.68 -1.99 -10.10
N PRO A 79 -16.62 -2.88 -9.73
CA PRO A 79 -16.32 -4.07 -8.96
C PRO A 79 -15.19 -4.89 -9.61
N GLY A 80 -14.17 -5.23 -8.83
CA GLY A 80 -13.02 -6.00 -9.32
C GLY A 80 -11.94 -5.18 -10.06
N ALA A 81 -12.15 -3.91 -10.36
CA ALA A 81 -11.17 -3.06 -11.06
C ALA A 81 -9.83 -2.97 -10.28
N PHE A 82 -9.89 -2.94 -8.96
CA PHE A 82 -8.70 -2.94 -8.11
C PHE A 82 -7.88 -4.24 -8.19
N ALA A 83 -8.48 -5.38 -8.54
CA ALA A 83 -7.78 -6.67 -8.56
C ALA A 83 -6.58 -6.69 -9.52
N ALA A 84 -6.64 -5.91 -10.60
CA ALA A 84 -5.56 -5.82 -11.59
C ALA A 84 -4.36 -4.96 -11.13
N VAL A 85 -4.57 -4.02 -10.20
CA VAL A 85 -3.58 -3.01 -9.84
C VAL A 85 -3.14 -3.09 -8.37
N ARG A 86 -4.03 -3.51 -7.47
CA ARG A 86 -3.75 -3.61 -6.04
C ARG A 86 -2.67 -4.65 -5.73
N GLY A 87 -1.73 -4.29 -4.86
CA GLY A 87 -0.63 -5.14 -4.44
C GLY A 87 0.47 -5.34 -5.49
N ARG A 88 0.34 -4.68 -6.65
CA ARG A 88 1.36 -4.69 -7.71
C ARG A 88 1.71 -3.28 -8.14
N ARG A 89 0.72 -2.54 -8.67
CA ARG A 89 0.90 -1.18 -9.18
C ARG A 89 0.51 -0.11 -8.17
N ILE A 90 -0.50 -0.39 -7.35
CA ILE A 90 -0.91 0.43 -6.20
C ILE A 90 -0.67 -0.40 -4.95
N LEU A 91 0.20 0.06 -4.06
CA LEU A 91 0.53 -0.60 -2.80
C LEU A 91 0.07 0.24 -1.61
N TYR A 92 -0.68 -0.38 -0.69
CA TYR A 92 -1.04 0.23 0.57
C TYR A 92 -0.06 -0.21 1.68
N MET A 93 0.54 0.75 2.35
CA MET A 93 1.37 0.54 3.53
C MET A 93 0.58 0.93 4.78
N ALA A 94 0.25 -0.06 5.61
CA ALA A 94 -0.51 0.15 6.84
C ALA A 94 0.34 0.86 7.90
N GLN A 95 -0.31 1.67 8.75
CA GLN A 95 0.31 2.34 9.89
C GLN A 95 1.02 1.35 10.85
N GLN A 96 0.37 0.21 11.13
CA GLN A 96 0.92 -0.82 12.00
C GLN A 96 1.46 -1.98 11.16
N ALA A 97 2.78 -2.08 11.04
CA ALA A 97 3.43 -3.15 10.28
C ALA A 97 3.07 -4.56 10.76
N MET A 98 2.76 -4.73 12.06
CA MET A 98 2.32 -6.01 12.63
C MET A 98 1.05 -6.56 11.96
N THR A 99 0.16 -5.70 11.50
CA THR A 99 -1.10 -6.11 10.86
C THR A 99 -0.95 -6.42 9.37
N ALA A 100 0.21 -6.14 8.79
CA ALA A 100 0.49 -6.37 7.39
C ALA A 100 0.98 -7.79 7.09
N PHE A 101 1.39 -8.54 8.13
CA PHE A 101 1.96 -9.87 8.01
C PHE A 101 1.12 -10.91 8.75
N ASP A 102 1.00 -12.11 8.18
CA ASP A 102 0.40 -13.25 8.86
C ASP A 102 1.32 -13.71 10.01
N PRO A 103 0.86 -13.67 11.27
CA PRO A 103 1.69 -13.99 12.43
C PRO A 103 2.12 -15.46 12.48
N LEU A 104 1.43 -16.36 11.78
CA LEU A 104 1.68 -17.79 11.76
C LEU A 104 2.58 -18.25 10.61
N VAL A 105 2.94 -17.31 9.72
CA VAL A 105 3.75 -17.60 8.52
C VAL A 105 5.10 -16.89 8.63
N ARG A 106 6.19 -17.62 8.32
CA ARG A 106 7.54 -17.03 8.34
C ARG A 106 7.65 -15.88 7.33
N ILE A 107 8.41 -14.87 7.68
CA ILE A 107 8.66 -13.69 6.83
C ILE A 107 9.21 -14.11 5.46
N GLY A 108 10.09 -15.11 5.41
CA GLY A 108 10.66 -15.58 4.14
C GLY A 108 9.62 -16.10 3.15
N VAL A 109 8.56 -16.77 3.64
CA VAL A 109 7.45 -17.25 2.80
C VAL A 109 6.67 -16.06 2.24
N GLN A 110 6.31 -15.10 3.09
CA GLN A 110 5.53 -13.91 2.71
C GLN A 110 6.29 -12.99 1.75
N LEU A 111 7.61 -12.85 1.94
CA LEU A 111 8.47 -12.14 0.96
C LEU A 111 8.62 -12.90 -0.35
N GLY A 112 8.61 -14.24 -0.31
CA GLY A 112 8.55 -15.08 -1.50
C GLY A 112 7.27 -14.88 -2.31
N GLU A 113 6.13 -14.81 -1.64
CA GLU A 113 4.83 -14.48 -2.25
C GLU A 113 4.85 -13.06 -2.86
N THR A 114 5.43 -12.10 -2.13
CA THR A 114 5.65 -10.74 -2.63
C THR A 114 6.48 -10.73 -3.91
N ALA A 115 7.57 -11.48 -3.94
CA ALA A 115 8.41 -11.61 -5.13
C ALA A 115 7.66 -12.29 -6.29
N SER A 116 6.85 -13.31 -5.99
CA SER A 116 6.00 -13.96 -6.98
C SER A 116 4.95 -12.99 -7.55
N ALA A 117 4.35 -12.15 -6.71
CA ALA A 117 3.44 -11.08 -7.16
C ALA A 117 4.13 -10.07 -8.09
N ALA A 118 5.43 -9.83 -7.90
CA ALA A 118 6.28 -9.03 -8.79
C ALA A 118 6.68 -9.77 -10.09
N GLY A 119 6.22 -11.01 -10.30
CA GLY A 119 6.59 -11.84 -11.46
C GLY A 119 7.97 -12.50 -11.35
N LEU A 120 8.58 -12.52 -10.15
CA LEU A 120 9.87 -13.14 -9.92
C LEU A 120 9.70 -14.56 -9.41
N SER A 121 10.62 -15.47 -9.82
CA SER A 121 10.61 -16.87 -9.39
C SER A 121 12.02 -17.43 -9.23
N GLY A 122 12.15 -18.53 -8.50
CA GLY A 122 13.41 -19.27 -8.33
C GLY A 122 14.54 -18.39 -7.74
N SER A 123 15.72 -18.48 -8.32
CA SER A 123 16.91 -17.75 -7.86
C SER A 123 16.74 -16.23 -7.93
N LYS A 124 16.02 -15.71 -8.94
CA LYS A 124 15.76 -14.27 -9.11
C LYS A 124 14.90 -13.72 -7.97
N ALA A 125 13.90 -14.47 -7.50
CA ALA A 125 13.08 -14.10 -6.35
C ALA A 125 13.94 -14.04 -5.08
N ASN A 126 14.72 -15.08 -4.79
CA ASN A 126 15.60 -15.15 -3.62
C ASN A 126 16.63 -14.00 -3.58
N GLU A 127 17.19 -13.69 -4.73
CA GLU A 127 18.16 -12.61 -4.86
C GLU A 127 17.52 -11.24 -4.65
N ALA A 128 16.34 -10.99 -5.24
CA ALA A 128 15.58 -9.74 -5.07
C ALA A 128 15.19 -9.54 -3.61
N VAL A 129 14.66 -10.57 -2.94
CA VAL A 129 14.30 -10.55 -1.52
C VAL A 129 15.54 -10.26 -0.65
N SER A 130 16.64 -10.97 -0.87
CA SER A 130 17.86 -10.77 -0.09
C SER A 130 18.45 -9.38 -0.29
N ARG A 131 18.42 -8.86 -1.52
CA ARG A 131 18.87 -7.50 -1.83
C ARG A 131 17.99 -6.44 -1.16
N ALA A 132 16.66 -6.61 -1.20
CA ALA A 132 15.72 -5.69 -0.57
C ALA A 132 15.91 -5.64 0.95
N LEU A 133 16.06 -6.79 1.62
CA LEU A 133 16.33 -6.86 3.05
C LEU A 133 17.63 -6.15 3.44
N ARG A 134 18.72 -6.36 2.68
CA ARG A 134 20.00 -5.66 2.92
C ARG A 134 19.86 -4.14 2.72
N ALA A 135 19.11 -3.72 1.70
CA ALA A 135 18.88 -2.30 1.43
C ALA A 135 18.18 -1.57 2.58
N VAL A 136 17.36 -2.28 3.37
CA VAL A 136 16.71 -1.73 4.57
C VAL A 136 17.47 -2.05 5.87
N GLY A 137 18.74 -2.49 5.78
CA GLY A 137 19.60 -2.76 6.93
C GLY A 137 19.21 -3.99 7.76
N LEU A 138 18.61 -5.00 7.11
CA LEU A 138 18.24 -6.26 7.75
C LEU A 138 19.08 -7.42 7.21
N ASP A 139 19.47 -8.34 8.12
CA ASP A 139 20.17 -9.58 7.73
C ASP A 139 19.19 -10.61 7.16
N PRO A 140 19.30 -10.97 5.86
CA PRO A 140 18.41 -11.94 5.25
C PRO A 140 18.41 -13.32 5.93
N ALA A 141 19.56 -13.79 6.41
CA ALA A 141 19.68 -15.13 7.01
C ALA A 141 18.85 -15.25 8.29
N ARG A 142 18.75 -14.18 9.05
CA ARG A 142 17.95 -14.08 10.26
C ARG A 142 16.46 -13.85 9.91
N ILE A 143 16.18 -12.85 9.09
CA ILE A 143 14.80 -12.38 8.85
C ILE A 143 13.96 -13.42 8.11
N LEU A 144 14.52 -14.11 7.13
CA LEU A 144 13.76 -15.09 6.35
C LEU A 144 13.27 -16.29 7.19
N ARG A 145 13.91 -16.58 8.30
CA ARG A 145 13.53 -17.69 9.21
C ARG A 145 12.58 -17.25 10.31
N ALA A 146 12.51 -15.95 10.60
CA ALA A 146 11.73 -15.41 11.69
C ALA A 146 10.21 -15.40 11.39
N PHE A 147 9.42 -15.52 12.45
CA PHE A 147 8.00 -15.17 12.44
C PHE A 147 7.82 -13.68 12.75
N PRO A 148 6.71 -13.06 12.35
CA PRO A 148 6.46 -11.65 12.66
C PRO A 148 6.58 -11.30 14.15
N CYS A 149 6.10 -12.16 15.04
CA CYS A 149 6.16 -11.96 16.50
C CYS A 149 7.59 -11.97 17.09
N GLU A 150 8.58 -12.48 16.35
CA GLU A 150 9.99 -12.51 16.75
C GLU A 150 10.74 -11.23 16.35
N LEU A 151 10.07 -10.30 15.66
CA LEU A 151 10.65 -9.05 15.16
C LEU A 151 10.07 -7.85 15.90
N SER A 152 10.90 -6.83 16.11
CA SER A 152 10.42 -5.55 16.64
C SER A 152 9.55 -4.82 15.60
N GLY A 153 8.72 -3.86 16.07
CA GLY A 153 7.90 -3.03 15.19
C GLY A 153 8.72 -2.33 14.11
N GLY A 154 9.86 -1.75 14.48
CA GLY A 154 10.77 -1.11 13.51
C GLY A 154 11.41 -2.11 12.53
N MET A 155 11.65 -3.38 12.93
CA MET A 155 12.11 -4.40 11.98
C MET A 155 11.01 -4.77 11.00
N LEU A 156 9.76 -4.93 11.46
CA LEU A 156 8.62 -5.21 10.57
C LEU A 156 8.33 -4.05 9.63
N GLN A 157 8.48 -2.81 10.09
CA GLN A 157 8.36 -1.64 9.23
C GLN A 157 9.40 -1.67 8.11
N ARG A 158 10.65 -2.04 8.42
CA ARG A 158 11.70 -2.21 7.41
C ARG A 158 11.42 -3.39 6.48
N VAL A 159 10.84 -4.50 6.97
CA VAL A 159 10.39 -5.60 6.11
C VAL A 159 9.28 -5.13 5.16
N MET A 160 8.33 -4.33 5.63
CA MET A 160 7.29 -3.75 4.79
C MET A 160 7.88 -2.81 3.71
N THR A 161 8.91 -2.04 4.05
CA THR A 161 9.68 -1.25 3.07
C THR A 161 10.41 -2.15 2.07
N ALA A 162 10.93 -3.30 2.51
CA ALA A 162 11.53 -4.27 1.59
C ALA A 162 10.51 -4.82 0.58
N CYS A 163 9.24 -5.03 0.97
CA CYS A 163 8.17 -5.39 0.03
C CYS A 163 7.99 -4.35 -1.07
N VAL A 164 8.05 -3.05 -0.74
CA VAL A 164 8.01 -1.96 -1.73
C VAL A 164 9.16 -2.07 -2.72
N LEU A 165 10.38 -2.31 -2.23
CA LEU A 165 11.57 -2.45 -3.08
C LEU A 165 11.52 -3.68 -4.00
N ILE A 166 10.82 -4.74 -3.60
CA ILE A 166 10.61 -5.94 -4.40
C ILE A 166 9.54 -5.68 -5.48
N LEU A 167 8.39 -5.13 -5.07
CA LEU A 167 7.23 -4.91 -5.95
C LEU A 167 7.43 -3.78 -6.95
N ARG A 168 8.14 -2.71 -6.54
CA ARG A 168 8.32 -1.46 -7.32
C ARG A 168 6.99 -0.92 -7.86
N PRO A 169 6.02 -0.64 -6.98
CA PRO A 169 4.72 -0.15 -7.40
C PRO A 169 4.83 1.23 -8.03
N ASP A 170 3.85 1.60 -8.84
CA ASP A 170 3.75 2.93 -9.45
C ASP A 170 3.23 3.98 -8.45
N VAL A 171 2.35 3.55 -7.53
CA VAL A 171 1.78 4.39 -6.46
C VAL A 171 1.91 3.69 -5.12
N ILE A 172 2.38 4.42 -4.11
CA ILE A 172 2.43 3.98 -2.72
C ILE A 172 1.46 4.83 -1.91
N LEU A 173 0.51 4.18 -1.27
CA LEU A 173 -0.43 4.79 -0.34
C LEU A 173 0.06 4.49 1.09
N ALA A 174 0.80 5.42 1.67
CA ALA A 174 1.46 5.22 2.97
C ALA A 174 0.67 5.87 4.10
N ASP A 175 0.21 5.07 5.06
CA ASP A 175 -0.54 5.50 6.23
C ASP A 175 0.43 5.63 7.43
N GLU A 176 0.81 6.85 7.77
CA GLU A 176 1.77 7.20 8.82
C GLU A 176 3.06 6.34 8.80
N PRO A 177 3.81 6.31 7.68
CA PRO A 177 4.90 5.34 7.48
C PRO A 177 6.08 5.49 8.43
N THR A 178 6.16 6.59 9.17
CA THR A 178 7.26 6.89 10.10
C THR A 178 6.90 6.74 11.57
N SER A 179 5.66 6.39 11.90
CA SER A 179 5.18 6.31 13.30
C SER A 179 5.89 5.24 14.17
N ALA A 180 6.62 4.32 13.56
CA ALA A 180 7.40 3.27 14.23
C ALA A 180 8.94 3.43 14.08
N LEU A 181 9.39 4.55 13.52
CA LEU A 181 10.81 4.86 13.31
C LEU A 181 11.25 5.89 14.35
N ASP A 182 11.46 5.46 15.61
CA ASP A 182 12.18 6.21 16.64
C ASP A 182 13.66 5.91 16.55
#